data_d31d58f6de658c67bb735a6df899744c
#
_entry.id   d31d58f6de658c67bb735a6df899744c
#
_cell.length_a   1.000
_cell.length_b   1.000
_cell.length_c   1.000
_cell.angle_alpha   90.00
_cell.angle_beta   90.00
_cell.angle_gamma   90.00
#
_symmetry.space_group_name_H-M   'P 1'
#
loop_
_entity.id
_entity.type
_entity.pdbx_description
1 polymer ?
#
loop_
_entity_poly.entity_id
_entity_poly.type
_entity_poly.pdbx_seq_one_letter_code
_entity_poly.pdbx_strand_id
1 'polypeptide(L)'
;MIDLNKAMCRLPIMTNIIEGIVSDLMAGMSVVWVVPATASASDLAAELADALTGLGIEVITGDSSGPDGDGEDAADDEGFSHVTMEHLEGFAAEGMREALVARLEEQGRAATLRSSRTGVVSSAVVVSTDAAIGYHASGHEYISAHWYWGCLSTAEMSILAHALSQGMSADPIHAAWAQSVVAELAGTDVALLAQICARWQPSFGEDELLGILSEYAARRGWTAEWLRIHTNGMQESFRPGRRIKPIYPPHNLAPLFEAGVLEWRPDSGMSVHTAALAQTGDSTEIRRRIWAGQAKYLMPVIDRERIETYQYLSQNAPGLDEFVRDLRSRPSRPGTWNNSWAASEWIELIMFIDEICEGRFIAIRRRADFMRMRRNDLAHCSPLPWEHFRMVLSGEA
;
A
#
# COMPACT_ATOMS: atom_id res chain seq x y z
N MET A 1 16.16 12.17 9.98
CA MET A 1 14.87 11.44 9.97
C MET A 1 14.21 11.72 8.64
N ILE A 2 13.76 10.69 7.94
CA ILE A 2 13.10 10.87 6.63
C ILE A 2 11.71 11.46 6.91
N ASP A 3 11.38 12.54 6.22
CA ASP A 3 10.00 13.02 6.17
C ASP A 3 9.17 12.09 5.30
N LEU A 4 8.34 11.29 5.94
CA LEU A 4 7.59 10.22 5.29
C LEU A 4 6.49 10.75 4.38
N ASN A 5 5.82 11.83 4.77
CA ASN A 5 4.75 12.40 3.97
C ASN A 5 5.33 12.99 2.67
N LYS A 6 6.45 13.68 2.78
CA LYS A 6 7.20 14.17 1.63
C LYS A 6 7.73 13.04 0.74
N ALA A 7 8.21 11.94 1.33
CA ALA A 7 8.65 10.76 0.59
C ALA A 7 7.47 10.07 -0.12
N MET A 8 6.32 9.96 0.53
CA MET A 8 5.09 9.41 -0.03
C MET A 8 4.59 10.22 -1.22
N CYS A 9 4.55 11.54 -1.11
CA CYS A 9 4.06 12.42 -2.19
C CYS A 9 4.95 12.40 -3.43
N ARG A 10 6.20 11.93 -3.31
CA ARG A 10 7.13 11.70 -4.44
C ARG A 10 6.98 10.34 -5.12
N LEU A 11 6.13 9.46 -4.60
CA LEU A 11 5.83 8.20 -5.27
C LEU A 11 5.05 8.45 -6.57
N PRO A 12 5.29 7.68 -7.64
CA PRO A 12 4.70 7.93 -8.95
C PRO A 12 3.19 8.10 -8.95
N ILE A 13 2.48 7.29 -8.17
CA ILE A 13 1.01 7.35 -8.12
C ILE A 13 0.52 8.59 -7.38
N MET A 14 1.20 8.99 -6.29
CA MET A 14 0.86 10.22 -5.55
C MET A 14 1.18 11.45 -6.38
N THR A 15 2.31 11.44 -7.09
CA THR A 15 2.65 12.49 -8.07
C THR A 15 1.56 12.64 -9.11
N ASN A 16 1.08 11.54 -9.71
CA ASN A 16 -0.02 11.58 -10.69
C ASN A 16 -1.32 12.15 -10.12
N ILE A 17 -1.64 11.88 -8.85
CA ILE A 17 -2.83 12.43 -8.19
C ILE A 17 -2.66 13.94 -7.99
N ILE A 18 -1.51 14.37 -7.48
CA ILE A 18 -1.21 15.79 -7.28
C ILE A 18 -1.22 16.53 -8.63
N GLU A 19 -0.62 15.96 -9.67
CA GLU A 19 -0.66 16.51 -11.04
C GLU A 19 -2.08 16.58 -11.58
N GLY A 20 -2.93 15.57 -11.31
CA GLY A 20 -4.35 15.60 -11.66
C GLY A 20 -5.11 16.72 -10.97
N ILE A 21 -4.91 16.89 -9.66
CA ILE A 21 -5.48 17.99 -8.87
C ILE A 21 -5.01 19.34 -9.42
N VAL A 22 -3.72 19.50 -9.66
CA VAL A 22 -3.16 20.73 -10.24
C VAL A 22 -3.75 21.01 -11.62
N SER A 23 -3.88 20.00 -12.47
CA SER A 23 -4.50 20.13 -13.80
C SER A 23 -5.94 20.65 -13.72
N ASP A 24 -6.73 20.11 -12.78
CA ASP A 24 -8.12 20.54 -12.60
C ASP A 24 -8.21 21.98 -12.07
N LEU A 25 -7.35 22.34 -11.11
CA LEU A 25 -7.24 23.72 -10.61
C LEU A 25 -6.83 24.70 -11.74
N MET A 26 -5.87 24.30 -12.59
CA MET A 26 -5.45 25.11 -13.74
C MET A 26 -6.55 25.24 -14.80
N ALA A 27 -7.46 24.28 -14.90
CA ALA A 27 -8.66 24.39 -15.73
C ALA A 27 -9.74 25.30 -15.11
N GLY A 28 -9.52 25.81 -13.89
CA GLY A 28 -10.45 26.66 -13.15
C GLY A 28 -11.49 25.89 -12.37
N MET A 29 -11.35 24.57 -12.23
CA MET A 29 -12.25 23.78 -11.38
C MET A 29 -11.89 23.97 -9.92
N SER A 30 -12.88 23.98 -9.02
CA SER A 30 -12.63 23.75 -7.61
C SER A 30 -12.38 22.27 -7.35
N VAL A 31 -11.57 21.94 -6.34
CA VAL A 31 -11.20 20.55 -6.06
C VAL A 31 -11.57 20.15 -4.63
N VAL A 32 -12.11 18.95 -4.49
CA VAL A 32 -12.26 18.26 -3.21
C VAL A 32 -11.35 17.04 -3.22
N TRP A 33 -10.40 16.97 -2.28
CA TRP A 33 -9.55 15.80 -2.08
C TRP A 33 -9.94 15.09 -0.79
N VAL A 34 -10.58 13.92 -0.92
CA VAL A 34 -11.05 13.14 0.22
C VAL A 34 -9.98 12.14 0.64
N VAL A 35 -9.60 12.21 1.91
CA VAL A 35 -8.53 11.40 2.50
C VAL A 35 -9.02 10.70 3.77
N PRO A 36 -8.52 9.49 4.12
CA PRO A 36 -8.87 8.84 5.38
C PRO A 36 -8.13 9.52 6.56
N ALA A 37 -8.63 9.33 7.77
CA ALA A 37 -7.98 9.84 8.99
C ALA A 37 -6.58 9.24 9.27
N THR A 38 -6.21 8.16 8.59
CA THR A 38 -4.84 7.60 8.64
C THR A 38 -3.84 8.38 7.79
N ALA A 39 -4.31 9.15 6.81
CA ALA A 39 -3.50 10.10 6.06
C ALA A 39 -3.69 11.49 6.66
N SER A 40 -2.61 12.20 6.95
CA SER A 40 -2.68 13.57 7.47
C SER A 40 -3.19 14.53 6.39
N ALA A 41 -4.42 15.01 6.55
CA ALA A 41 -4.99 15.98 5.60
C ALA A 41 -4.18 17.28 5.55
N SER A 42 -3.68 17.75 6.70
CA SER A 42 -2.83 18.94 6.78
C SER A 42 -1.50 18.77 6.06
N ASP A 43 -0.85 17.60 6.20
CA ASP A 43 0.44 17.35 5.53
C ASP A 43 0.26 17.20 4.01
N LEU A 44 -0.81 16.53 3.58
CA LEU A 44 -1.16 16.42 2.16
C LEU A 44 -1.51 17.78 1.54
N ALA A 45 -2.22 18.62 2.27
CA ALA A 45 -2.49 20.01 1.87
C ALA A 45 -1.18 20.80 1.73
N ALA A 46 -0.25 20.67 2.67
CA ALA A 46 1.05 21.34 2.60
C ALA A 46 1.87 20.89 1.37
N GLU A 47 1.93 19.61 1.08
CA GLU A 47 2.65 19.10 -0.11
C GLU A 47 1.99 19.56 -1.42
N LEU A 48 0.66 19.65 -1.46
CA LEU A 48 -0.04 20.22 -2.61
C LEU A 48 0.23 21.72 -2.76
N ALA A 49 0.29 22.46 -1.65
CA ALA A 49 0.66 23.88 -1.63
C ALA A 49 2.09 24.11 -2.16
N ASP A 50 3.03 23.26 -1.75
CA ASP A 50 4.41 23.29 -2.26
C ASP A 50 4.45 23.05 -3.78
N ALA A 51 3.66 22.09 -4.27
CA ALA A 51 3.57 21.82 -5.71
C ALA A 51 3.01 23.01 -6.51
N LEU A 52 1.94 23.65 -6.03
CA LEU A 52 1.33 24.83 -6.64
C LEU A 52 2.29 26.03 -6.62
N THR A 53 2.95 26.28 -5.50
CA THR A 53 3.95 27.34 -5.37
C THR A 53 5.13 27.14 -6.33
N GLY A 54 5.55 25.87 -6.51
CA GLY A 54 6.58 25.52 -7.51
C GLY A 54 6.21 25.86 -8.95
N LEU A 55 4.91 26.00 -9.24
CA LEU A 55 4.36 26.46 -10.54
C LEU A 55 4.11 27.96 -10.59
N GLY A 56 4.47 28.72 -9.54
CA GLY A 56 4.26 30.16 -9.46
C GLY A 56 2.81 30.55 -9.12
N ILE A 57 2.02 29.63 -8.53
CA ILE A 57 0.65 29.89 -8.10
C ILE A 57 0.71 30.25 -6.61
N GLU A 58 0.10 31.39 -6.27
CA GLU A 58 -0.03 31.81 -4.85
C GLU A 58 -1.05 30.91 -4.13
N VAL A 59 -0.71 30.42 -2.96
CA VAL A 59 -1.60 29.60 -2.13
C VAL A 59 -2.03 30.41 -0.90
N ILE A 60 -3.34 30.65 -0.81
CA ILE A 60 -3.96 31.34 0.32
C ILE A 60 -4.58 30.28 1.23
N THR A 61 -3.98 30.07 2.41
CA THR A 61 -4.52 29.14 3.40
C THR A 61 -5.58 29.82 4.26
N GLY A 62 -6.82 29.30 4.24
CA GLY A 62 -7.91 29.73 5.09
C GLY A 62 -8.00 28.90 6.36
N ASP A 63 -8.00 29.52 7.55
CA ASP A 63 -8.41 28.85 8.79
C ASP A 63 -9.93 28.79 8.83
N SER A 64 -10.50 27.60 8.65
CA SER A 64 -11.95 27.35 8.59
C SER A 64 -12.64 27.39 9.98
N SER A 65 -12.08 28.06 10.98
CA SER A 65 -12.58 28.08 12.36
C SER A 65 -13.65 29.14 12.67
N GLY A 66 -14.20 29.85 11.68
CA GLY A 66 -15.26 30.81 11.94
C GLY A 66 -16.21 31.03 10.75
N PRO A 67 -17.56 31.05 10.99
CA PRO A 67 -18.53 31.39 9.97
C PRO A 67 -18.54 32.89 9.58
N ASP A 68 -17.71 33.71 10.20
CA ASP A 68 -17.71 35.17 10.09
C ASP A 68 -16.48 35.74 9.33
N GLY A 69 -15.81 34.92 8.53
CA GLY A 69 -14.87 35.46 7.57
C GLY A 69 -15.63 36.19 6.46
N ASP A 70 -16.12 37.40 6.75
CA ASP A 70 -16.44 38.37 5.70
C ASP A 70 -15.16 38.55 4.89
N GLY A 71 -15.02 37.73 3.87
CA GLY A 71 -14.00 37.91 2.82
C GLY A 71 -14.34 39.22 2.12
N GLU A 72 -14.00 40.31 2.79
CA GLU A 72 -13.92 41.62 2.12
C GLU A 72 -12.98 41.42 0.95
N ASP A 73 -13.56 41.50 -0.23
CA ASP A 73 -12.94 41.88 -1.50
C ASP A 73 -11.40 41.86 -1.46
N ALA A 74 -10.80 40.69 -1.60
CA ALA A 74 -9.44 40.63 -2.13
C ALA A 74 -9.54 41.33 -3.48
N ALA A 75 -9.23 42.62 -3.44
CA ALA A 75 -9.28 43.53 -4.56
C ALA A 75 -8.66 42.83 -5.76
N ASP A 76 -9.33 42.96 -6.90
CA ASP A 76 -8.88 42.61 -8.24
C ASP A 76 -7.42 43.04 -8.46
N ASP A 77 -6.48 42.27 -7.93
CA ASP A 77 -5.06 42.41 -8.27
C ASP A 77 -4.91 41.70 -9.61
N GLU A 78 -5.01 42.52 -10.66
CA GLU A 78 -4.98 42.10 -12.04
C GLU A 78 -3.66 41.38 -12.31
N GLY A 79 -3.69 40.04 -12.35
CA GLY A 79 -2.64 39.29 -13.02
C GLY A 79 -2.02 38.10 -12.29
N PHE A 80 -2.31 37.81 -11.05
CA PHE A 80 -1.71 36.67 -10.35
C PHE A 80 -2.69 35.50 -10.19
N SER A 81 -2.23 34.28 -10.51
CA SER A 81 -2.96 33.05 -10.23
C SER A 81 -2.88 32.73 -8.74
N HIS A 82 -4.00 32.48 -8.09
CA HIS A 82 -4.06 32.10 -6.68
C HIS A 82 -5.02 30.92 -6.48
N VAL A 83 -4.74 30.10 -5.46
CA VAL A 83 -5.60 29.01 -5.04
C VAL A 83 -5.88 29.14 -3.54
N THR A 84 -7.16 29.19 -3.17
CA THR A 84 -7.57 29.13 -1.77
C THR A 84 -7.54 27.68 -1.31
N MET A 85 -6.81 27.37 -0.23
CA MET A 85 -6.68 26.02 0.31
C MET A 85 -7.24 25.95 1.72
N GLU A 86 -8.13 24.98 1.92
CA GLU A 86 -8.71 24.66 3.22
C GLU A 86 -8.47 23.17 3.54
N HIS A 87 -8.33 22.83 4.82
CA HIS A 87 -8.35 21.45 5.26
C HIS A 87 -9.42 21.29 6.34
N LEU A 88 -10.15 20.16 6.27
CA LEU A 88 -11.24 19.84 7.17
C LEU A 88 -11.00 18.49 7.80
N GLU A 89 -10.83 18.45 9.12
CA GLU A 89 -10.74 17.23 9.89
C GLU A 89 -12.05 16.97 10.64
N GLY A 90 -12.58 15.76 10.53
CA GLY A 90 -13.82 15.36 11.17
C GLY A 90 -15.07 15.56 10.32
N PHE A 91 -16.24 15.41 10.94
CA PHE A 91 -17.55 15.42 10.25
C PHE A 91 -18.16 16.82 10.30
N ALA A 92 -18.42 17.38 9.16
CA ALA A 92 -19.21 18.59 9.05
C ALA A 92 -20.73 18.30 9.22
N ALA A 93 -21.49 19.25 9.80
CA ALA A 93 -22.94 19.15 9.77
C ALA A 93 -23.47 19.21 8.33
N GLU A 94 -24.60 18.55 8.06
CA GLU A 94 -25.15 18.42 6.71
C GLU A 94 -25.31 19.77 6.00
N GLY A 95 -25.90 20.77 6.68
CA GLY A 95 -26.04 22.11 6.09
C GLY A 95 -24.70 22.83 5.84
N MET A 96 -23.63 22.50 6.58
CA MET A 96 -22.28 23.01 6.30
C MET A 96 -21.69 22.36 5.06
N ARG A 97 -21.93 21.05 4.83
CA ARG A 97 -21.47 20.35 3.64
C ARG A 97 -22.09 20.93 2.38
N GLU A 98 -23.42 21.13 2.41
CA GLU A 98 -24.17 21.72 1.30
C GLU A 98 -23.69 23.15 1.00
N ALA A 99 -23.51 23.99 2.02
CA ALA A 99 -23.00 25.35 1.87
C ALA A 99 -21.56 25.36 1.30
N LEU A 100 -20.70 24.46 1.76
CA LEU A 100 -19.33 24.33 1.26
C LEU A 100 -19.33 23.92 -0.22
N VAL A 101 -20.09 22.91 -0.59
CA VAL A 101 -20.16 22.43 -1.99
C VAL A 101 -20.74 23.52 -2.90
N ALA A 102 -21.79 24.23 -2.46
CA ALA A 102 -22.35 25.33 -3.22
C ALA A 102 -21.34 26.48 -3.43
N ARG A 103 -20.57 26.83 -2.40
CA ARG A 103 -19.47 27.82 -2.49
C ARG A 103 -18.40 27.37 -3.48
N LEU A 104 -17.94 26.11 -3.40
CA LEU A 104 -16.94 25.55 -4.31
C LEU A 104 -17.44 25.55 -5.76
N GLU A 105 -18.71 25.22 -5.99
CA GLU A 105 -19.30 25.23 -7.32
C GLU A 105 -19.36 26.66 -7.92
N GLU A 106 -19.75 27.66 -7.11
CA GLU A 106 -19.75 29.05 -7.54
C GLU A 106 -18.33 29.55 -7.86
N GLN A 107 -17.37 29.26 -6.97
CA GLN A 107 -15.97 29.60 -7.20
C GLN A 107 -15.40 28.92 -8.46
N GLY A 108 -15.64 27.63 -8.65
CA GLY A 108 -15.18 26.89 -9.82
C GLY A 108 -15.81 27.43 -11.13
N ARG A 109 -17.13 27.77 -11.12
CA ARG A 109 -17.76 28.38 -12.26
C ARG A 109 -17.15 29.73 -12.61
N ALA A 110 -16.96 30.60 -11.62
CA ALA A 110 -16.33 31.90 -11.79
C ALA A 110 -14.88 31.78 -12.30
N ALA A 111 -14.11 30.83 -11.74
CA ALA A 111 -12.74 30.57 -12.11
C ALA A 111 -12.62 30.02 -13.54
N THR A 112 -13.48 29.08 -13.95
CA THR A 112 -13.50 28.53 -15.32
C THR A 112 -13.79 29.63 -16.34
N LEU A 113 -14.73 30.51 -16.07
CA LEU A 113 -15.06 31.63 -16.94
C LEU A 113 -13.94 32.66 -17.03
N ARG A 114 -13.20 32.90 -15.92
CA ARG A 114 -12.06 33.81 -15.84
C ARG A 114 -10.84 33.20 -16.54
N SER A 115 -10.50 31.97 -16.22
CA SER A 115 -9.36 31.25 -16.80
C SER A 115 -9.45 31.19 -18.33
N SER A 116 -10.63 30.96 -18.90
CA SER A 116 -10.85 30.93 -20.34
C SER A 116 -10.63 32.29 -21.02
N ARG A 117 -10.68 33.41 -20.27
CA ARG A 117 -10.53 34.77 -20.80
C ARG A 117 -9.15 35.37 -20.56
N THR A 118 -8.59 35.14 -19.40
CA THR A 118 -7.38 35.84 -18.93
C THR A 118 -6.19 34.90 -18.73
N GLY A 119 -6.39 33.57 -18.66
CA GLY A 119 -5.37 32.62 -18.29
C GLY A 119 -5.01 32.63 -16.78
N VAL A 120 -5.69 33.46 -15.98
CA VAL A 120 -5.48 33.57 -14.52
C VAL A 120 -6.35 32.55 -13.79
N VAL A 121 -5.72 31.78 -12.91
CA VAL A 121 -6.41 30.78 -12.07
C VAL A 121 -6.82 31.40 -10.74
N SER A 122 -8.09 31.24 -10.37
CA SER A 122 -8.62 31.64 -9.06
C SER A 122 -9.58 30.57 -8.60
N SER A 123 -9.05 29.46 -8.07
CA SER A 123 -9.80 28.26 -7.71
C SER A 123 -9.66 27.96 -6.22
N ALA A 124 -10.46 27.02 -5.73
CA ALA A 124 -10.36 26.54 -4.35
C ALA A 124 -10.09 25.05 -4.28
N VAL A 125 -9.34 24.63 -3.28
CA VAL A 125 -9.14 23.21 -2.94
C VAL A 125 -9.48 22.97 -1.48
N VAL A 126 -10.21 21.88 -1.22
CA VAL A 126 -10.51 21.41 0.13
C VAL A 126 -9.99 20.00 0.28
N VAL A 127 -9.08 19.79 1.25
CA VAL A 127 -8.63 18.46 1.66
C VAL A 127 -9.46 18.05 2.88
N SER A 128 -10.24 16.97 2.78
CA SER A 128 -11.21 16.62 3.81
C SER A 128 -11.18 15.14 4.18
N THR A 129 -11.39 14.83 5.46
CA THR A 129 -11.66 13.47 5.92
C THR A 129 -13.14 13.07 5.84
N ASP A 130 -14.04 13.99 5.54
CA ASP A 130 -15.48 13.75 5.39
C ASP A 130 -15.82 13.28 3.96
N ALA A 131 -16.08 11.97 3.80
CA ALA A 131 -16.40 11.37 2.52
C ALA A 131 -17.72 11.91 1.92
N ALA A 132 -18.66 12.38 2.75
CA ALA A 132 -19.91 12.92 2.27
C ALA A 132 -19.69 14.16 1.40
N ILE A 133 -18.71 15.00 1.70
CA ILE A 133 -18.33 16.15 0.87
C ILE A 133 -17.92 15.68 -0.54
N GLY A 134 -17.08 14.64 -0.63
CA GLY A 134 -16.65 14.09 -1.90
C GLY A 134 -17.78 13.47 -2.72
N TYR A 135 -18.71 12.79 -2.08
CA TYR A 135 -19.90 12.25 -2.77
C TYR A 135 -20.79 13.35 -3.31
N HIS A 136 -21.06 14.40 -2.51
CA HIS A 136 -21.81 15.57 -2.96
C HIS A 136 -21.09 16.27 -4.13
N ALA A 137 -19.79 16.52 -3.99
CA ALA A 137 -18.98 17.18 -5.01
C ALA A 137 -18.96 16.44 -6.35
N SER A 138 -18.97 15.10 -6.33
CA SER A 138 -18.86 14.27 -7.54
C SER A 138 -20.00 14.44 -8.56
N GLY A 139 -21.08 15.15 -8.23
CA GLY A 139 -22.22 15.42 -9.11
C GLY A 139 -22.20 16.81 -9.76
N HIS A 140 -21.22 17.66 -9.44
CA HIS A 140 -21.17 19.06 -9.87
C HIS A 140 -20.20 19.28 -11.05
N GLU A 141 -20.57 20.12 -11.98
CA GLU A 141 -19.83 20.36 -13.24
C GLU A 141 -18.50 21.11 -13.00
N TYR A 142 -18.46 21.98 -11.99
CA TYR A 142 -17.31 22.86 -11.71
C TYR A 142 -16.48 22.41 -10.52
N ILE A 143 -16.73 21.19 -10.02
CA ILE A 143 -15.97 20.60 -8.91
C ILE A 143 -15.40 19.26 -9.36
N SER A 144 -14.11 19.08 -9.15
CA SER A 144 -13.44 17.78 -9.30
C SER A 144 -13.25 17.12 -7.95
N ALA A 145 -13.65 15.85 -7.81
CA ALA A 145 -13.49 15.08 -6.58
C ALA A 145 -12.39 14.02 -6.74
N HIS A 146 -11.33 14.16 -6.00
CA HIS A 146 -10.23 13.20 -5.91
C HIS A 146 -10.32 12.40 -4.61
N TRP A 147 -9.90 11.14 -4.65
CA TRP A 147 -10.04 10.23 -3.52
C TRP A 147 -8.72 9.56 -3.19
N TYR A 148 -8.33 9.61 -1.91
CA TYR A 148 -7.24 8.77 -1.39
C TYR A 148 -7.70 7.30 -1.27
N TRP A 149 -8.10 6.74 -2.40
CA TRP A 149 -8.67 5.41 -2.51
C TRP A 149 -7.92 4.63 -3.58
N GLY A 150 -7.10 3.67 -3.15
CA GLY A 150 -6.19 2.94 -4.03
C GLY A 150 -5.05 3.80 -4.58
N CYS A 151 -4.57 4.73 -3.78
CA CYS A 151 -3.46 5.63 -4.10
C CYS A 151 -2.09 5.01 -3.84
N LEU A 152 -2.03 3.96 -3.01
CA LEU A 152 -0.78 3.28 -2.69
C LEU A 152 -0.93 1.77 -2.92
N SER A 153 0.03 1.19 -3.62
CA SER A 153 0.18 -0.25 -3.80
C SER A 153 1.19 -0.82 -2.79
N THR A 154 1.20 -2.14 -2.63
CA THR A 154 2.24 -2.81 -1.83
C THR A 154 3.65 -2.52 -2.37
N ALA A 155 3.81 -2.35 -3.69
CA ALA A 155 5.10 -2.02 -4.28
C ALA A 155 5.60 -0.64 -3.83
N GLU A 156 4.73 0.36 -3.79
CA GLU A 156 5.07 1.70 -3.31
C GLU A 156 5.35 1.73 -1.81
N MET A 157 4.54 0.99 -1.03
CA MET A 157 4.83 0.79 0.39
C MET A 157 6.16 0.08 0.63
N SER A 158 6.55 -0.86 -0.25
CA SER A 158 7.87 -1.50 -0.18
C SER A 158 9.02 -0.52 -0.45
N ILE A 159 8.85 0.45 -1.34
CA ILE A 159 9.84 1.52 -1.58
C ILE A 159 10.00 2.38 -0.32
N LEU A 160 8.90 2.80 0.30
CA LEU A 160 8.93 3.57 1.56
C LEU A 160 9.56 2.76 2.70
N ALA A 161 9.21 1.48 2.84
CA ALA A 161 9.78 0.60 3.84
C ALA A 161 11.30 0.43 3.66
N HIS A 162 11.76 0.32 2.41
CA HIS A 162 13.19 0.29 2.11
C HIS A 162 13.89 1.58 2.54
N ALA A 163 13.35 2.73 2.15
CA ALA A 163 13.92 4.02 2.51
C ALA A 163 14.02 4.19 4.05
N LEU A 164 12.97 3.78 4.79
CA LEU A 164 12.97 3.80 6.25
C LEU A 164 14.03 2.87 6.83
N SER A 165 14.11 1.64 6.34
CA SER A 165 15.03 0.62 6.86
C SER A 165 16.49 1.00 6.67
N GLN A 166 16.85 1.67 5.59
CA GLN A 166 18.20 2.19 5.34
C GLN A 166 18.66 3.18 6.41
N GLY A 167 17.73 3.94 6.99
CA GLY A 167 18.01 4.87 8.08
C GLY A 167 18.09 4.20 9.47
N MET A 168 17.60 2.96 9.61
CA MET A 168 17.45 2.29 10.91
C MET A 168 18.40 1.12 11.11
N SER A 169 18.74 0.37 10.06
CA SER A 169 19.62 -0.81 10.14
C SER A 169 20.45 -0.95 8.87
N ALA A 170 21.73 -1.28 9.06
CA ALA A 170 22.64 -1.63 7.95
C ALA A 170 22.47 -3.09 7.48
N ASP A 171 21.63 -3.90 8.15
CA ASP A 171 21.42 -5.30 7.81
C ASP A 171 20.46 -5.42 6.61
N PRO A 172 20.94 -5.92 5.45
CA PRO A 172 20.12 -6.07 4.25
C PRO A 172 18.95 -7.06 4.43
N ILE A 173 19.05 -8.00 5.38
CA ILE A 173 17.98 -8.97 5.64
C ILE A 173 16.81 -8.30 6.39
N HIS A 174 17.10 -7.40 7.32
CA HIS A 174 16.06 -6.57 7.94
C HIS A 174 15.41 -5.63 6.92
N ALA A 175 16.18 -5.06 6.01
CA ALA A 175 15.64 -4.25 4.92
C ALA A 175 14.71 -5.08 4.02
N ALA A 176 15.09 -6.31 3.66
CA ALA A 176 14.27 -7.23 2.89
C ALA A 176 12.95 -7.58 3.61
N TRP A 177 13.02 -7.79 4.93
CA TRP A 177 11.84 -8.01 5.77
C TRP A 177 10.90 -6.81 5.78
N ALA A 178 11.45 -5.62 5.98
CA ALA A 178 10.67 -4.39 5.97
C ALA A 178 9.96 -4.16 4.62
N GLN A 179 10.70 -4.34 3.51
CA GLN A 179 10.15 -4.18 2.17
C GLN A 179 9.04 -5.17 1.82
N SER A 180 9.10 -6.37 2.36
CA SER A 180 8.18 -7.45 2.02
C SER A 180 7.05 -7.59 3.05
N VAL A 181 7.39 -7.91 4.30
CA VAL A 181 6.41 -8.25 5.33
C VAL A 181 5.79 -7.01 5.94
N VAL A 182 6.60 -6.00 6.31
CA VAL A 182 6.07 -4.81 6.97
C VAL A 182 5.23 -3.97 5.99
N ALA A 183 5.66 -3.86 4.73
CA ALA A 183 4.87 -3.20 3.69
C ALA A 183 3.50 -3.87 3.48
N GLU A 184 3.44 -5.21 3.50
CA GLU A 184 2.18 -5.94 3.35
C GLU A 184 1.26 -5.75 4.58
N LEU A 185 1.84 -5.69 5.79
CA LEU A 185 1.12 -5.45 7.04
C LEU A 185 0.61 -4.01 7.14
N ALA A 186 1.40 -3.03 6.73
CA ALA A 186 1.02 -1.62 6.82
C ALA A 186 -0.13 -1.25 5.86
N GLY A 187 -0.33 -2.02 4.79
CA GLY A 187 -1.36 -1.71 3.79
C GLY A 187 -1.05 -0.40 3.06
N THR A 188 -1.93 0.59 3.18
CA THR A 188 -1.73 1.94 2.62
C THR A 188 -1.40 2.98 3.70
N ASP A 189 -1.21 2.56 4.96
CA ASP A 189 -0.96 3.44 6.09
C ASP A 189 0.54 3.63 6.34
N VAL A 190 1.05 4.79 5.94
CA VAL A 190 2.46 5.17 6.08
C VAL A 190 2.86 5.37 7.54
N ALA A 191 1.94 5.82 8.41
CA ALA A 191 2.21 5.98 9.83
C ALA A 191 2.34 4.62 10.53
N LEU A 192 1.50 3.64 10.17
CA LEU A 192 1.64 2.27 10.65
C LEU A 192 2.94 1.64 10.14
N LEU A 193 3.30 1.85 8.86
CA LEU A 193 4.58 1.40 8.31
C LEU A 193 5.75 1.85 9.16
N ALA A 194 5.81 3.15 9.45
CA ALA A 194 6.86 3.73 10.28
C ALA A 194 6.89 3.13 11.69
N GLN A 195 5.73 2.98 12.30
CA GLN A 195 5.62 2.43 13.65
C GLN A 195 6.08 0.97 13.72
N ILE A 196 5.68 0.12 12.77
CA ILE A 196 6.11 -1.28 12.72
C ILE A 196 7.61 -1.34 12.48
N CYS A 197 8.15 -0.60 11.50
CA CYS A 197 9.59 -0.55 11.25
C CYS A 197 10.39 -0.12 12.47
N ALA A 198 9.90 0.86 13.24
CA ALA A 198 10.61 1.38 14.40
C ALA A 198 10.57 0.47 15.62
N ARG A 199 9.53 -0.35 15.79
CA ARG A 199 9.26 -1.07 17.04
C ARG A 199 9.32 -2.58 16.93
N TRP A 200 8.97 -3.15 15.79
CA TRP A 200 8.91 -4.60 15.63
C TRP A 200 10.25 -5.15 15.14
N GLN A 201 10.86 -5.99 15.97
CA GLN A 201 11.97 -6.83 15.56
C GLN A 201 11.43 -8.21 15.19
N PRO A 202 11.71 -8.74 14.01
CA PRO A 202 11.14 -10.02 13.55
C PRO A 202 11.42 -11.20 14.48
N SER A 203 12.52 -11.15 15.24
CA SER A 203 12.93 -12.16 16.23
C SER A 203 12.02 -12.22 17.46
N PHE A 204 11.22 -11.19 17.74
CA PHE A 204 10.35 -11.14 18.92
C PHE A 204 9.00 -11.86 18.73
N GLY A 205 8.70 -12.29 17.51
CA GLY A 205 7.51 -13.09 17.21
C GLY A 205 6.24 -12.30 16.94
N GLU A 206 5.13 -13.02 16.82
CA GLU A 206 3.81 -12.46 16.44
C GLU A 206 3.15 -11.70 17.59
N ASP A 207 3.36 -12.09 18.85
CA ASP A 207 2.69 -11.47 20.00
C ASP A 207 3.08 -9.99 20.15
N GLU A 208 4.33 -9.65 19.92
CA GLU A 208 4.77 -8.27 19.96
C GLU A 208 4.16 -7.45 18.83
N LEU A 209 4.10 -8.01 17.62
CA LEU A 209 3.41 -7.39 16.50
C LEU A 209 1.94 -7.11 16.82
N LEU A 210 1.22 -8.09 17.38
CA LEU A 210 -0.17 -7.92 17.80
C LEU A 210 -0.32 -6.83 18.85
N GLY A 211 0.62 -6.71 19.78
CA GLY A 211 0.68 -5.63 20.76
C GLY A 211 0.81 -4.25 20.09
N ILE A 212 1.73 -4.10 19.14
CA ILE A 212 1.93 -2.86 18.37
C ILE A 212 0.68 -2.48 17.58
N LEU A 213 0.07 -3.45 16.90
CA LEU A 213 -1.15 -3.25 16.10
C LEU A 213 -2.34 -2.84 16.98
N SER A 214 -2.52 -3.51 18.13
CA SER A 214 -3.60 -3.22 19.06
C SER A 214 -3.45 -1.83 19.68
N GLU A 215 -2.24 -1.43 20.04
CA GLU A 215 -1.94 -0.07 20.52
C GLU A 215 -2.22 0.98 19.45
N TYR A 216 -1.85 0.70 18.20
CA TYR A 216 -2.14 1.59 17.07
C TYR A 216 -3.63 1.80 16.89
N ALA A 217 -4.42 0.71 16.87
CA ALA A 217 -5.87 0.76 16.74
C ALA A 217 -6.52 1.51 17.90
N ALA A 218 -6.07 1.26 19.13
CA ALA A 218 -6.58 1.94 20.33
C ALA A 218 -6.38 3.46 20.27
N ARG A 219 -5.21 3.92 19.80
CA ARG A 219 -4.93 5.36 19.62
C ARG A 219 -5.82 6.01 18.54
N ARG A 220 -6.29 5.22 17.57
CA ARG A 220 -7.24 5.67 16.54
C ARG A 220 -8.70 5.57 16.98
N GLY A 221 -8.98 5.09 18.19
CA GLY A 221 -10.33 4.87 18.68
C GLY A 221 -11.04 3.64 18.06
N TRP A 222 -10.32 2.76 17.39
CA TRP A 222 -10.89 1.55 16.77
C TRP A 222 -11.07 0.46 17.83
N THR A 223 -12.17 0.54 18.57
CA THR A 223 -12.53 -0.52 19.52
C THR A 223 -13.16 -1.70 18.82
N ALA A 224 -13.08 -2.90 19.42
CA ALA A 224 -13.72 -4.09 18.89
C ALA A 224 -15.24 -3.91 18.71
N GLU A 225 -15.90 -3.18 19.61
CA GLU A 225 -17.32 -2.88 19.53
C GLU A 225 -17.63 -1.94 18.36
N TRP A 226 -16.87 -0.85 18.22
CA TRP A 226 -17.03 0.10 17.10
C TRP A 226 -16.86 -0.62 15.77
N LEU A 227 -15.79 -1.43 15.64
CA LEU A 227 -15.53 -2.24 14.45
C LEU A 227 -16.67 -3.19 14.15
N ARG A 228 -17.17 -3.93 15.16
CA ARG A 228 -18.28 -4.87 14.99
C ARG A 228 -19.55 -4.19 14.46
N ILE A 229 -19.85 -2.98 14.93
CA ILE A 229 -21.02 -2.23 14.49
C ILE A 229 -20.88 -1.82 13.02
N HIS A 230 -19.72 -1.26 12.64
CA HIS A 230 -19.53 -0.67 11.32
C HIS A 230 -19.15 -1.71 10.24
N THR A 231 -18.57 -2.86 10.62
CA THR A 231 -18.25 -3.94 9.67
C THR A 231 -19.42 -4.89 9.41
N ASN A 232 -20.52 -4.79 10.14
CA ASN A 232 -21.65 -5.71 10.04
C ASN A 232 -22.33 -5.71 8.65
N GLY A 233 -22.13 -4.68 7.82
CA GLY A 233 -22.60 -4.62 6.43
C GLY A 233 -21.53 -4.94 5.37
N MET A 234 -20.28 -5.18 5.78
CA MET A 234 -19.18 -5.39 4.84
C MET A 234 -19.32 -6.68 4.02
N GLN A 235 -19.86 -7.75 4.61
CA GLN A 235 -19.94 -9.07 3.96
C GLN A 235 -20.76 -9.04 2.66
N GLU A 236 -21.79 -8.19 2.59
CA GLU A 236 -22.61 -8.02 1.39
C GLU A 236 -21.90 -7.19 0.31
N SER A 237 -21.12 -6.20 0.71
CA SER A 237 -20.38 -5.30 -0.18
C SER A 237 -18.98 -5.81 -0.52
N PHE A 238 -18.43 -6.66 0.36
CA PHE A 238 -17.10 -7.25 0.23
C PHE A 238 -17.18 -8.52 -0.63
N ARG A 239 -16.98 -8.35 -1.94
CA ARG A 239 -16.84 -9.50 -2.84
C ARG A 239 -15.35 -9.76 -3.06
N PRO A 240 -14.81 -10.86 -2.49
CA PRO A 240 -13.44 -11.29 -2.77
C PRO A 240 -13.23 -11.45 -4.27
N GLY A 241 -12.14 -10.90 -4.81
CA GLY A 241 -11.79 -11.05 -6.22
C GLY A 241 -12.39 -10.01 -7.17
N ARG A 242 -13.16 -9.03 -6.69
CA ARG A 242 -13.55 -7.88 -7.52
C ARG A 242 -12.32 -7.03 -7.81
N ARG A 243 -11.76 -7.16 -9.01
CA ARG A 243 -10.54 -6.46 -9.47
C ARG A 243 -10.81 -5.05 -10.02
N ILE A 244 -12.07 -4.69 -10.21
CA ILE A 244 -12.43 -3.37 -10.74
C ILE A 244 -12.52 -2.42 -9.56
N LYS A 245 -11.59 -1.46 -9.51
CA LYS A 245 -11.57 -0.39 -8.52
C LYS A 245 -12.83 0.48 -8.69
N PRO A 246 -13.66 0.64 -7.64
CA PRO A 246 -14.66 1.69 -7.65
C PRO A 246 -13.97 3.07 -7.68
N ILE A 247 -14.62 4.07 -8.27
CA ILE A 247 -14.08 5.45 -8.31
C ILE A 247 -13.88 5.98 -6.89
N TYR A 248 -14.80 5.65 -5.99
CA TYR A 248 -14.81 6.04 -4.58
C TYR A 248 -15.24 4.86 -3.69
N PRO A 249 -15.03 4.93 -2.38
CA PRO A 249 -15.51 3.92 -1.44
C PRO A 249 -17.04 3.77 -1.55
N PRO A 250 -17.61 2.56 -1.36
CA PRO A 250 -19.06 2.40 -1.30
C PRO A 250 -19.69 3.25 -0.19
N HIS A 251 -20.82 3.93 -0.44
CA HIS A 251 -21.46 4.84 0.52
C HIS A 251 -21.73 4.21 1.90
N ASN A 252 -22.17 2.96 1.91
CA ASN A 252 -22.42 2.23 3.16
C ASN A 252 -21.15 1.87 3.92
N LEU A 253 -19.97 2.05 3.35
CA LEU A 253 -18.68 1.80 3.97
C LEU A 253 -17.88 3.11 4.19
N ALA A 254 -18.48 4.25 3.91
CA ALA A 254 -17.86 5.56 4.10
C ALA A 254 -17.27 5.75 5.50
N PRO A 255 -17.98 5.42 6.61
CA PRO A 255 -17.42 5.60 7.95
C PRO A 255 -16.15 4.76 8.20
N LEU A 256 -16.02 3.60 7.57
CA LEU A 256 -14.82 2.77 7.69
C LEU A 256 -13.65 3.34 6.89
N PHE A 257 -13.92 3.92 5.71
CA PHE A 257 -12.91 4.63 4.93
C PHE A 257 -12.44 5.90 5.64
N GLU A 258 -13.36 6.72 6.10
CA GLU A 258 -13.07 7.96 6.85
C GLU A 258 -12.21 7.70 8.08
N ALA A 259 -12.54 6.65 8.83
CA ALA A 259 -11.72 6.23 9.97
C ALA A 259 -10.37 5.63 9.57
N GLY A 260 -10.15 5.30 8.30
CA GLY A 260 -8.96 4.63 7.80
C GLY A 260 -8.93 3.12 8.05
N VAL A 261 -10.08 2.52 8.42
CA VAL A 261 -10.20 1.08 8.65
C VAL A 261 -10.35 0.31 7.33
N LEU A 262 -10.93 0.94 6.31
CA LEU A 262 -11.12 0.34 5.00
C LEU A 262 -10.15 0.98 4.00
N GLU A 263 -9.43 0.13 3.28
CA GLU A 263 -8.49 0.53 2.24
C GLU A 263 -8.75 -0.21 0.93
N TRP A 264 -8.34 0.38 -0.18
CA TRP A 264 -8.24 -0.30 -1.47
C TRP A 264 -6.78 -0.32 -1.91
N ARG A 265 -6.29 -1.51 -2.25
CA ARG A 265 -4.96 -1.67 -2.82
C ARG A 265 -5.07 -2.19 -4.25
N PRO A 266 -4.32 -1.62 -5.22
CA PRO A 266 -4.39 -2.03 -6.62
C PRO A 266 -4.09 -3.51 -6.86
N ASP A 267 -3.24 -4.10 -6.02
CA ASP A 267 -2.79 -5.49 -6.12
C ASP A 267 -3.66 -6.51 -5.37
N SER A 268 -4.40 -6.08 -4.34
CA SER A 268 -5.20 -6.99 -3.50
C SER A 268 -6.69 -6.61 -3.39
N GLY A 269 -7.08 -5.42 -3.86
CA GLY A 269 -8.45 -4.94 -3.78
C GLY A 269 -8.79 -4.34 -2.42
N MET A 270 -10.09 -4.36 -2.07
CA MET A 270 -10.60 -3.83 -0.81
C MET A 270 -10.19 -4.71 0.37
N SER A 271 -9.65 -4.11 1.41
CA SER A 271 -9.17 -4.81 2.59
C SER A 271 -9.40 -4.00 3.88
N VAL A 272 -9.49 -4.72 5.01
CA VAL A 272 -9.55 -4.11 6.34
C VAL A 272 -8.14 -3.83 6.82
N HIS A 273 -7.93 -2.71 7.47
CA HIS A 273 -6.65 -2.31 8.03
C HIS A 273 -6.12 -3.32 9.06
N THR A 274 -4.82 -3.64 9.00
CA THR A 274 -4.23 -4.72 9.83
C THR A 274 -4.38 -4.49 11.33
N ALA A 275 -4.27 -3.25 11.79
CA ALA A 275 -4.47 -2.93 13.21
C ALA A 275 -5.93 -3.12 13.64
N ALA A 276 -6.90 -2.90 12.75
CA ALA A 276 -8.30 -3.20 13.03
C ALA A 276 -8.55 -4.71 13.12
N LEU A 277 -7.88 -5.51 12.28
CA LEU A 277 -7.93 -6.98 12.37
C LEU A 277 -7.38 -7.47 13.72
N ALA A 278 -6.32 -6.87 14.25
CA ALA A 278 -5.79 -7.21 15.57
C ALA A 278 -6.81 -6.96 16.69
N GLN A 279 -7.61 -5.89 16.60
CA GLN A 279 -8.66 -5.59 17.57
C GLN A 279 -9.85 -6.58 17.51
N THR A 280 -10.12 -7.14 16.35
CA THR A 280 -11.17 -8.15 16.18
C THR A 280 -10.68 -9.57 16.45
N GLY A 281 -9.38 -9.75 16.73
CA GLY A 281 -8.77 -11.05 16.98
C GLY A 281 -8.57 -11.90 15.71
N ASP A 282 -8.63 -11.31 14.52
CA ASP A 282 -8.38 -12.01 13.25
C ASP A 282 -6.88 -12.20 12.99
N SER A 283 -6.26 -13.06 13.79
CA SER A 283 -4.86 -13.45 13.62
C SER A 283 -4.61 -14.20 12.30
N THR A 284 -5.62 -14.88 11.76
CA THR A 284 -5.49 -15.65 10.51
C THR A 284 -5.18 -14.75 9.33
N GLU A 285 -5.90 -13.64 9.19
CA GLU A 285 -5.64 -12.69 8.11
C GLU A 285 -4.29 -11.96 8.31
N ILE A 286 -3.91 -11.65 9.55
CA ILE A 286 -2.58 -11.07 9.84
C ILE A 286 -1.48 -12.04 9.41
N ARG A 287 -1.57 -13.32 9.78
CA ARG A 287 -0.61 -14.36 9.36
C ARG A 287 -0.59 -14.55 7.84
N ARG A 288 -1.76 -14.45 7.19
CA ARG A 288 -1.85 -14.48 5.73
C ARG A 288 -1.08 -13.33 5.09
N ARG A 289 -1.12 -12.12 5.68
CA ARG A 289 -0.33 -10.96 5.19
C ARG A 289 1.17 -11.17 5.39
N ILE A 290 1.59 -11.69 6.55
CA ILE A 290 3.00 -12.06 6.78
C ILE A 290 3.46 -13.04 5.71
N TRP A 291 2.70 -14.12 5.52
CA TRP A 291 2.99 -15.10 4.46
C TRP A 291 3.03 -14.45 3.06
N ALA A 292 2.07 -13.61 2.72
CA ALA A 292 2.01 -12.97 1.40
C ALA A 292 3.26 -12.12 1.11
N GLY A 293 3.71 -11.34 2.09
CA GLY A 293 4.95 -10.58 2.00
C GLY A 293 6.17 -11.48 1.81
N GLN A 294 6.29 -12.53 2.62
CA GLN A 294 7.37 -13.50 2.49
C GLN A 294 7.35 -14.22 1.15
N ALA A 295 6.19 -14.71 0.71
CA ALA A 295 6.06 -15.45 -0.54
C ALA A 295 6.42 -14.58 -1.75
N LYS A 296 5.95 -13.34 -1.82
CA LYS A 296 6.31 -12.40 -2.88
C LYS A 296 7.83 -12.17 -2.99
N TYR A 297 8.52 -12.14 -1.87
CA TYR A 297 9.97 -11.87 -1.81
C TYR A 297 10.82 -13.13 -1.96
N LEU A 298 10.51 -14.18 -1.21
CA LEU A 298 11.36 -15.37 -1.12
C LEU A 298 11.17 -16.36 -2.26
N MET A 299 9.96 -16.51 -2.84
CA MET A 299 9.76 -17.49 -3.90
C MET A 299 10.67 -17.25 -5.11
N PRO A 300 10.87 -16.00 -5.61
CA PRO A 300 11.85 -15.73 -6.66
C PRO A 300 13.30 -16.03 -6.25
N VAL A 301 13.66 -15.80 -4.98
CA VAL A 301 15.01 -16.10 -4.46
C VAL A 301 15.24 -17.61 -4.44
N ILE A 302 14.31 -18.36 -3.90
CA ILE A 302 14.35 -19.83 -3.83
C ILE A 302 14.41 -20.43 -5.24
N ASP A 303 13.63 -19.88 -6.18
CA ASP A 303 13.63 -20.38 -7.56
C ASP A 303 14.94 -20.07 -8.30
N ARG A 304 15.52 -18.89 -8.09
CA ARG A 304 16.83 -18.52 -8.61
C ARG A 304 17.92 -19.47 -8.10
N GLU A 305 17.97 -19.72 -6.79
CA GLU A 305 18.95 -20.64 -6.20
C GLU A 305 18.79 -22.07 -6.72
N ARG A 306 17.56 -22.50 -7.02
CA ARG A 306 17.29 -23.77 -7.67
C ARG A 306 17.93 -23.85 -9.06
N ILE A 307 17.79 -22.80 -9.86
CA ILE A 307 18.38 -22.73 -11.20
C ILE A 307 19.92 -22.73 -11.10
N GLU A 308 20.48 -21.97 -10.19
CA GLU A 308 21.94 -21.91 -9.96
C GLU A 308 22.49 -23.27 -9.50
N THR A 309 21.76 -23.95 -8.61
CA THR A 309 22.11 -25.31 -8.15
C THR A 309 22.08 -26.31 -9.32
N TYR A 310 21.05 -26.24 -10.15
CA TYR A 310 20.96 -27.08 -11.36
C TYR A 310 22.15 -26.82 -12.29
N GLN A 311 22.46 -25.57 -12.60
CA GLN A 311 23.58 -25.20 -13.47
C GLN A 311 24.92 -25.69 -12.91
N TYR A 312 25.12 -25.52 -11.60
CA TYR A 312 26.34 -25.99 -10.94
C TYR A 312 26.49 -27.52 -11.03
N LEU A 313 25.41 -28.26 -10.74
CA LEU A 313 25.43 -29.72 -10.83
C LEU A 313 25.62 -30.21 -12.28
N SER A 314 24.99 -29.59 -13.27
CA SER A 314 25.18 -29.94 -14.68
C SER A 314 26.62 -29.78 -15.14
N GLN A 315 27.36 -28.81 -14.59
CA GLN A 315 28.77 -28.58 -14.94
C GLN A 315 29.75 -29.50 -14.18
N ASN A 316 29.39 -29.94 -12.96
CA ASN A 316 30.30 -30.62 -12.06
C ASN A 316 29.97 -32.12 -11.84
N ALA A 317 28.79 -32.56 -12.33
CA ALA A 317 28.35 -33.95 -12.24
C ALA A 317 27.64 -34.36 -13.55
N PRO A 318 28.28 -35.13 -14.43
CA PRO A 318 27.68 -35.53 -15.70
C PRO A 318 26.46 -36.43 -15.48
N GLY A 319 25.50 -36.37 -16.42
CA GLY A 319 24.32 -37.24 -16.41
C GLY A 319 23.08 -36.67 -15.74
N LEU A 320 23.10 -35.44 -15.22
CA LEU A 320 21.94 -34.83 -14.55
C LEU A 320 20.71 -34.75 -15.48
N ASP A 321 20.88 -34.29 -16.72
CA ASP A 321 19.76 -34.16 -17.66
C ASP A 321 19.15 -35.52 -18.07
N GLU A 322 20.00 -36.53 -18.20
CA GLU A 322 19.58 -37.89 -18.50
C GLU A 322 18.82 -38.48 -17.31
N PHE A 323 19.34 -38.34 -16.12
CA PHE A 323 18.70 -38.76 -14.87
C PHE A 323 17.33 -38.13 -14.69
N VAL A 324 17.21 -36.81 -14.85
CA VAL A 324 15.93 -36.09 -14.73
C VAL A 324 14.93 -36.56 -15.77
N ARG A 325 15.36 -36.78 -17.03
CA ARG A 325 14.52 -37.29 -18.09
C ARG A 325 14.04 -38.70 -17.76
N ASP A 326 14.91 -39.58 -17.31
CA ASP A 326 14.55 -40.95 -16.89
C ASP A 326 13.58 -40.92 -15.71
N LEU A 327 13.86 -40.12 -14.70
CA LEU A 327 12.99 -39.96 -13.52
C LEU A 327 11.57 -39.51 -13.89
N ARG A 328 11.44 -38.58 -14.85
CA ARG A 328 10.14 -38.09 -15.34
C ARG A 328 9.40 -39.10 -16.19
N SER A 329 10.09 -40.03 -16.85
CA SER A 329 9.52 -41.09 -17.69
C SER A 329 8.96 -42.29 -16.90
N ARG A 330 9.26 -42.39 -15.59
CA ARG A 330 8.84 -43.54 -14.75
C ARG A 330 7.33 -43.54 -14.53
N PRO A 331 6.58 -44.64 -14.81
CA PRO A 331 5.12 -44.67 -14.82
C PRO A 331 4.46 -44.53 -13.44
N SER A 332 5.20 -44.54 -12.36
CA SER A 332 4.68 -44.52 -10.98
C SER A 332 4.34 -43.13 -10.40
N ARG A 333 4.44 -42.06 -11.19
CA ARG A 333 3.99 -40.72 -10.77
C ARG A 333 2.70 -40.33 -11.46
N PRO A 334 1.55 -40.33 -10.74
CA PRO A 334 0.32 -39.72 -11.24
C PRO A 334 0.50 -38.20 -11.21
N GLY A 335 0.51 -37.59 -12.35
CA GLY A 335 0.64 -36.15 -12.52
C GLY A 335 1.59 -35.87 -13.66
N THR A 336 1.05 -35.79 -14.85
CA THR A 336 1.76 -35.40 -16.06
C THR A 336 2.32 -34.00 -15.87
N TRP A 337 3.56 -33.92 -15.41
CA TRP A 337 4.35 -32.71 -15.50
C TRP A 337 4.74 -32.52 -16.97
N ASN A 338 3.79 -32.03 -17.73
CA ASN A 338 3.97 -31.72 -19.14
C ASN A 338 4.68 -30.36 -19.26
N ASN A 339 5.83 -30.20 -18.61
CA ASN A 339 6.54 -28.95 -18.60
C ASN A 339 7.87 -29.07 -19.34
N SER A 340 7.86 -28.50 -20.51
CA SER A 340 9.02 -28.14 -21.35
C SER A 340 9.97 -27.11 -20.69
N TRP A 341 9.93 -26.91 -19.38
CA TRP A 341 10.78 -25.98 -18.67
C TRP A 341 12.11 -26.63 -18.30
N ALA A 342 13.18 -26.00 -18.70
CA ALA A 342 14.55 -26.46 -18.64
C ALA A 342 15.12 -26.63 -17.22
N ALA A 343 14.34 -26.41 -16.18
CA ALA A 343 14.87 -26.49 -14.81
C ALA A 343 14.20 -27.64 -14.04
N SER A 344 15.02 -28.46 -13.39
CA SER A 344 14.60 -29.54 -12.51
C SER A 344 13.97 -29.01 -11.22
N GLU A 345 13.00 -29.74 -10.67
CA GLU A 345 12.48 -29.46 -9.33
C GLU A 345 13.51 -29.79 -8.25
N TRP A 346 13.43 -29.14 -7.09
CA TRP A 346 14.33 -29.40 -5.97
C TRP A 346 14.47 -30.89 -5.62
N ILE A 347 13.36 -31.62 -5.64
CA ILE A 347 13.37 -33.06 -5.32
C ILE A 347 14.18 -33.86 -6.33
N GLU A 348 14.16 -33.48 -7.61
CA GLU A 348 14.92 -34.16 -8.67
C GLU A 348 16.42 -33.94 -8.48
N LEU A 349 16.84 -32.72 -8.08
CA LEU A 349 18.23 -32.41 -7.77
C LEU A 349 18.71 -33.19 -6.54
N ILE A 350 17.90 -33.28 -5.49
CA ILE A 350 18.21 -34.05 -4.28
C ILE A 350 18.37 -35.53 -4.63
N MET A 351 17.45 -36.12 -5.39
CA MET A 351 17.52 -37.52 -5.81
C MET A 351 18.75 -37.79 -6.67
N PHE A 352 19.10 -36.88 -7.58
CA PHE A 352 20.32 -37.01 -8.39
C PHE A 352 21.57 -37.02 -7.49
N ILE A 353 21.66 -36.14 -6.50
CA ILE A 353 22.80 -36.13 -5.58
C ILE A 353 22.86 -37.41 -4.77
N ASP A 354 21.74 -37.90 -4.28
CA ASP A 354 21.66 -39.09 -3.42
C ASP A 354 21.94 -40.38 -4.21
N GLU A 355 21.43 -40.50 -5.46
CA GLU A 355 21.53 -41.75 -6.24
C GLU A 355 22.83 -41.84 -7.08
N ILE A 356 23.32 -40.67 -7.58
CA ILE A 356 24.40 -40.67 -8.59
C ILE A 356 25.73 -40.12 -8.03
N CYS A 357 25.66 -39.15 -7.10
CA CYS A 357 26.86 -38.42 -6.70
C CYS A 357 27.67 -39.06 -5.53
N GLU A 358 27.27 -40.22 -5.04
CA GLU A 358 28.00 -41.05 -4.06
C GLU A 358 28.58 -40.26 -2.86
N GLY A 359 27.75 -39.43 -2.21
CA GLY A 359 28.15 -38.61 -1.06
C GLY A 359 28.89 -37.32 -1.41
N ARG A 360 29.16 -37.06 -2.70
CA ARG A 360 29.63 -35.74 -3.14
C ARG A 360 28.50 -34.74 -2.98
N PHE A 361 28.82 -33.48 -2.88
CA PHE A 361 27.86 -32.37 -2.77
C PHE A 361 26.91 -32.39 -1.56
N ILE A 362 27.34 -32.98 -0.42
CA ILE A 362 26.50 -33.08 0.80
C ILE A 362 26.00 -31.70 1.26
N ALA A 363 26.84 -30.67 1.17
CA ALA A 363 26.44 -29.31 1.55
C ALA A 363 25.32 -28.80 0.61
N ILE A 364 25.45 -29.01 -0.70
CA ILE A 364 24.42 -28.63 -1.69
C ILE A 364 23.14 -29.41 -1.45
N ARG A 365 23.23 -30.69 -1.19
CA ARG A 365 22.09 -31.56 -0.87
C ARG A 365 21.32 -31.05 0.35
N ARG A 366 22.02 -30.68 1.44
CA ARG A 366 21.40 -30.13 2.65
C ARG A 366 20.71 -28.81 2.35
N ARG A 367 21.39 -27.92 1.64
CA ARG A 367 20.84 -26.64 1.23
C ARG A 367 19.61 -26.82 0.32
N ALA A 368 19.66 -27.71 -0.66
CA ALA A 368 18.54 -28.04 -1.55
C ALA A 368 17.33 -28.57 -0.77
N ASP A 369 17.52 -29.43 0.21
CA ASP A 369 16.44 -29.95 1.05
C ASP A 369 15.83 -28.85 1.93
N PHE A 370 16.66 -27.98 2.51
CA PHE A 370 16.21 -26.82 3.26
C PHE A 370 15.34 -25.90 2.37
N MET A 371 15.82 -25.54 1.17
CA MET A 371 15.08 -24.67 0.25
C MET A 371 13.78 -25.32 -0.23
N ARG A 372 13.78 -26.62 -0.50
CA ARG A 372 12.58 -27.38 -0.84
C ARG A 372 11.52 -27.29 0.25
N MET A 373 11.92 -27.49 1.52
CA MET A 373 11.00 -27.38 2.65
C MET A 373 10.42 -25.96 2.78
N ARG A 374 11.25 -24.93 2.69
CA ARG A 374 10.79 -23.51 2.79
C ARG A 374 9.86 -23.15 1.64
N ARG A 375 10.20 -23.59 0.43
CA ARG A 375 9.30 -23.41 -0.73
C ARG A 375 7.94 -24.07 -0.51
N ASN A 376 7.93 -25.27 0.07
CA ASN A 376 6.68 -25.98 0.36
C ASN A 376 5.86 -25.29 1.46
N ASP A 377 6.50 -24.82 2.54
CA ASP A 377 5.83 -24.03 3.57
C ASP A 377 5.12 -22.81 2.95
N LEU A 378 5.84 -22.04 2.13
CA LEU A 378 5.25 -20.87 1.44
C LEU A 378 4.15 -21.27 0.45
N ALA A 379 4.29 -22.39 -0.27
CA ALA A 379 3.28 -22.88 -1.20
C ALA A 379 1.99 -23.35 -0.50
N HIS A 380 2.09 -23.74 0.79
CA HIS A 380 0.96 -24.11 1.63
C HIS A 380 0.44 -22.96 2.51
N CYS A 381 0.75 -21.72 2.15
CA CYS A 381 0.32 -20.51 2.87
C CYS A 381 0.78 -20.47 4.34
N SER A 382 1.91 -21.12 4.66
CA SER A 382 2.50 -21.13 5.99
C SER A 382 3.62 -20.09 6.07
N PRO A 383 3.51 -19.06 6.94
CA PRO A 383 4.58 -18.10 7.11
C PRO A 383 5.81 -18.74 7.76
N LEU A 384 6.99 -18.33 7.31
CA LEU A 384 8.25 -18.81 7.85
C LEU A 384 8.58 -18.06 9.16
N PRO A 385 9.14 -18.74 10.16
CA PRO A 385 9.81 -18.08 11.26
C PRO A 385 10.96 -17.18 10.77
N TRP A 386 11.28 -16.12 11.52
CA TRP A 386 12.36 -15.18 11.19
C TRP A 386 13.68 -15.88 10.85
N GLU A 387 14.08 -16.87 11.66
CA GLU A 387 15.32 -17.59 11.43
C GLU A 387 15.36 -18.27 10.05
N HIS A 388 14.25 -18.86 9.61
CA HIS A 388 14.19 -19.47 8.30
C HIS A 388 14.18 -18.43 7.16
N PHE A 389 13.52 -17.29 7.36
CA PHE A 389 13.58 -16.17 6.41
C PHE A 389 15.04 -15.69 6.26
N ARG A 390 15.73 -15.50 7.38
CA ARG A 390 17.14 -15.11 7.43
C ARG A 390 18.03 -16.14 6.72
N MET A 391 17.88 -17.42 7.05
CA MET A 391 18.68 -18.50 6.46
C MET A 391 18.49 -18.64 4.94
N VAL A 392 17.26 -18.38 4.42
CA VAL A 392 17.03 -18.35 2.96
C VAL A 392 17.92 -17.29 2.30
N LEU A 393 18.04 -16.11 2.92
CA LEU A 393 18.75 -14.97 2.33
C LEU A 393 20.27 -14.98 2.60
N SER A 394 20.71 -15.49 3.76
CA SER A 394 22.15 -15.52 4.11
C SER A 394 22.94 -16.63 3.42
N GLY A 395 22.25 -17.62 2.85
CA GLY A 395 22.93 -18.82 2.32
C GLY A 395 23.39 -19.81 3.39
N GLU A 396 23.11 -19.55 4.66
CA GLU A 396 23.40 -20.46 5.78
C GLU A 396 22.35 -21.59 5.82
N ALA A 397 22.78 -22.87 5.77
CA ALA A 397 21.90 -24.03 5.95
C ALA A 397 22.69 -25.25 6.46
#